data_32863bb47595ce9c0eb0b047b60beee0
#
_entry.id   32863bb47595ce9c0eb0b047b60beee0
#
_cell.length_a   1.000
_cell.length_b   1.000
_cell.length_c   1.000
_cell.angle_alpha   90.00
_cell.angle_beta   90.00
_cell.angle_gamma   90.00
#
_symmetry.space_group_name_H-M   'P 1'
#
loop_
_entity.id
_entity.type
_entity.pdbx_description
1 polymer ?
#
loop_
_entity_poly.entity_id
_entity_poly.type
_entity_poly.pdbx_seq_one_letter_code
_entity_poly.pdbx_strand_id
1 'polypeptide(L)'
;MTKEVLVIDDNSDIRQLISGILKDKGFTVREAANYDQALLEINKKLPDVAIIDVKLDKGDNDGIELLGHLKKIDDDIPVIMISGHANVQMAIDSLKLGAFEFIQKPFSSERLINFTKRAAENINLKKEKRVLESQLFHSYDIIGQSESIEKI
;
A
#
# COMPACT_ATOMS: atom_id res chain seq x y z
N MET A 1 5.15 -17.44 4.51
CA MET A 1 4.89 -16.48 5.59
C MET A 1 3.67 -15.64 5.28
N THR A 2 2.91 -15.35 6.31
CA THR A 2 1.68 -14.59 6.17
C THR A 2 1.99 -13.11 5.99
N LYS A 3 1.36 -12.46 5.02
CA LYS A 3 1.48 -11.03 4.85
C LYS A 3 0.50 -10.31 5.77
N GLU A 4 0.92 -9.18 6.29
CA GLU A 4 0.12 -8.38 7.20
C GLU A 4 -0.49 -7.19 6.48
N VAL A 5 -1.80 -7.03 6.65
CA VAL A 5 -2.55 -5.93 6.03
C VAL A 5 -3.10 -5.03 7.13
N LEU A 6 -2.89 -3.73 7.00
CA LEU A 6 -3.51 -2.75 7.89
C LEU A 6 -4.71 -2.15 7.16
N VAL A 7 -5.91 -2.33 7.74
CA VAL A 7 -7.17 -1.86 7.17
C VAL A 7 -7.60 -0.61 7.94
N ILE A 8 -7.74 0.50 7.24
CA ILE A 8 -8.07 1.80 7.85
C ILE A 8 -9.37 2.31 7.23
N ASP A 9 -10.44 2.27 8.01
CA ASP A 9 -11.77 2.70 7.57
C ASP A 9 -12.56 3.09 8.81
N ASP A 10 -13.23 4.24 8.77
CA ASP A 10 -14.02 4.71 9.90
C ASP A 10 -15.35 3.95 10.05
N ASN A 11 -15.81 3.28 9.01
CA ASN A 11 -17.01 2.46 9.05
C ASN A 11 -16.66 1.07 9.56
N SER A 12 -17.12 0.74 10.77
CA SER A 12 -16.78 -0.54 11.40
C SER A 12 -17.29 -1.74 10.61
N ASP A 13 -18.44 -1.63 9.97
CA ASP A 13 -19.02 -2.73 9.19
C ASP A 13 -18.14 -3.06 7.97
N ILE A 14 -17.71 -2.03 7.26
CA ILE A 14 -16.83 -2.19 6.10
C ILE A 14 -15.47 -2.72 6.55
N ARG A 15 -14.93 -2.17 7.63
CA ARG A 15 -13.64 -2.60 8.16
C ARG A 15 -13.66 -4.07 8.55
N GLN A 16 -14.72 -4.50 9.23
CA GLN A 16 -14.87 -5.91 9.61
C GLN A 16 -15.07 -6.81 8.41
N LEU A 17 -15.82 -6.34 7.41
CA LEU A 17 -16.03 -7.10 6.18
C LEU A 17 -14.70 -7.34 5.46
N ILE A 18 -13.91 -6.30 5.28
CA ILE A 18 -12.60 -6.39 4.63
C ILE A 18 -11.69 -7.34 5.42
N SER A 19 -11.65 -7.16 6.73
CA SER A 19 -10.81 -8.00 7.60
C SER A 19 -11.19 -9.45 7.50
N GLY A 20 -12.48 -9.77 7.52
CA GLY A 20 -12.96 -11.14 7.41
C GLY A 20 -12.58 -11.79 6.08
N ILE A 21 -12.77 -11.04 4.99
CA ILE A 21 -12.43 -11.53 3.65
C ILE A 21 -10.94 -11.87 3.57
N LEU A 22 -10.09 -10.99 4.06
CA LEU A 22 -8.64 -11.16 3.97
C LEU A 22 -8.14 -12.25 4.89
N LYS A 23 -8.68 -12.36 6.11
CA LYS A 23 -8.30 -13.43 7.03
C LYS A 23 -8.63 -14.80 6.44
N ASP A 24 -9.76 -14.92 5.75
CA ASP A 24 -10.13 -16.18 5.08
C ASP A 24 -9.12 -16.58 4.01
N LYS A 25 -8.39 -15.62 3.45
CA LYS A 25 -7.39 -15.90 2.42
C LYS A 25 -5.98 -16.01 2.98
N GLY A 26 -5.84 -16.07 4.30
CA GLY A 26 -4.55 -16.30 4.93
C GLY A 26 -3.75 -15.07 5.28
N PHE A 27 -4.33 -13.89 5.14
CA PHE A 27 -3.66 -12.65 5.57
C PHE A 27 -3.84 -12.43 7.06
N THR A 28 -2.84 -11.83 7.69
CA THR A 28 -2.97 -11.30 9.04
C THR A 28 -3.46 -9.87 8.91
N VAL A 29 -4.47 -9.48 9.70
CA VAL A 29 -5.09 -8.17 9.55
C VAL A 29 -5.03 -7.40 10.86
N ARG A 30 -4.58 -6.15 10.78
CA ARG A 30 -4.74 -5.16 11.84
C ARG A 30 -5.72 -4.10 11.36
N GLU A 31 -6.39 -3.44 12.29
CA GLU A 31 -7.43 -2.46 11.97
C GLU A 31 -7.18 -1.14 12.66
N ALA A 32 -7.58 -0.06 11.99
CA ALA A 32 -7.60 1.28 12.55
C ALA A 32 -8.89 1.97 12.11
N ALA A 33 -9.52 2.68 13.02
CA ALA A 33 -10.83 3.30 12.76
C ALA A 33 -10.72 4.75 12.28
N ASN A 34 -9.56 5.37 12.45
CA ASN A 34 -9.38 6.78 12.11
C ASN A 34 -7.90 7.08 11.85
N TYR A 35 -7.64 8.33 11.50
CA TYR A 35 -6.29 8.78 11.16
C TYR A 35 -5.31 8.57 12.32
N ASP A 36 -5.67 8.97 13.53
CA ASP A 36 -4.78 8.88 14.68
C ASP A 36 -4.46 7.44 15.04
N GLN A 37 -5.46 6.56 15.03
CA GLN A 37 -5.24 5.14 15.27
C GLN A 37 -4.34 4.53 14.21
N ALA A 38 -4.51 4.94 12.95
CA ALA A 38 -3.67 4.47 11.86
C ALA A 38 -2.20 4.84 12.10
N LEU A 39 -1.95 6.09 12.53
CA LEU A 39 -0.58 6.51 12.84
C LEU A 39 0.01 5.69 13.98
N LEU A 40 -0.77 5.39 15.01
CA LEU A 40 -0.30 4.55 16.11
C LEU A 40 0.08 3.16 15.63
N GLU A 41 -0.75 2.56 14.79
CA GLU A 41 -0.46 1.22 14.27
C GLU A 41 0.77 1.21 13.36
N ILE A 42 0.91 2.22 12.52
CA ILE A 42 2.07 2.36 11.63
C ILE A 42 3.35 2.52 12.45
N ASN A 43 3.29 3.32 13.52
CA ASN A 43 4.45 3.54 14.39
C ASN A 43 4.86 2.31 15.18
N LYS A 44 3.90 1.42 15.49
CA LYS A 44 4.21 0.17 16.17
C LYS A 44 4.94 -0.79 15.24
N LYS A 45 4.46 -0.93 14.03
CA LYS A 45 5.03 -1.84 13.05
C LYS A 45 4.45 -1.50 11.67
N LEU A 46 5.32 -1.41 10.67
CA LEU A 46 4.87 -1.16 9.31
C LEU A 46 4.16 -2.40 8.75
N PRO A 47 2.99 -2.23 8.10
CA PRO A 47 2.32 -3.36 7.47
C PRO A 47 2.97 -3.72 6.14
N ASP A 48 2.66 -4.91 5.63
CA ASP A 48 3.08 -5.30 4.29
C ASP A 48 2.22 -4.64 3.22
N VAL A 49 0.93 -4.45 3.51
CA VAL A 49 -0.02 -3.79 2.60
C VAL A 49 -0.92 -2.91 3.46
N ALA A 50 -1.30 -1.75 2.96
CA ALA A 50 -2.27 -0.89 3.63
C ALA A 50 -3.50 -0.70 2.74
N ILE A 51 -4.68 -0.76 3.35
CA ILE A 51 -5.95 -0.47 2.68
C ILE A 51 -6.56 0.72 3.41
N ILE A 52 -6.70 1.85 2.71
CA ILE A 52 -7.08 3.11 3.34
C ILE A 52 -8.32 3.70 2.67
N ASP A 53 -9.33 4.03 3.48
CA ASP A 53 -10.48 4.79 3.00
C ASP A 53 -10.05 6.23 2.75
N VAL A 54 -10.45 6.80 1.62
CA VAL A 54 -10.12 8.18 1.27
C VAL A 54 -10.63 9.15 2.32
N LYS A 55 -11.83 8.92 2.84
CA LYS A 55 -12.44 9.80 3.81
C LYS A 55 -12.49 9.09 5.18
N LEU A 56 -11.72 9.59 6.11
CA LEU A 56 -11.74 9.11 7.49
C LEU A 56 -12.51 10.09 8.37
N ASP A 57 -11.96 10.48 9.52
CA ASP A 57 -12.68 11.29 10.48
C ASP A 57 -12.32 12.78 10.49
N LYS A 58 -11.20 13.15 9.88
CA LYS A 58 -10.67 14.52 10.00
C LYS A 58 -11.02 15.44 8.84
N GLY A 59 -11.45 14.90 7.72
CA GLY A 59 -11.80 15.72 6.56
C GLY A 59 -12.11 14.86 5.35
N ASP A 60 -12.32 15.52 4.21
CA ASP A 60 -12.75 14.80 3.01
C ASP A 60 -11.66 13.97 2.37
N ASN A 61 -10.41 14.32 2.59
CA ASN A 61 -9.26 13.66 1.93
C ASN A 61 -8.20 13.20 2.92
N ASP A 62 -8.55 12.97 4.17
CA ASP A 62 -7.57 12.60 5.19
C ASP A 62 -6.93 11.23 4.92
N GLY A 63 -7.64 10.33 4.24
CA GLY A 63 -7.04 9.07 3.81
C GLY A 63 -5.95 9.27 2.77
N ILE A 64 -6.11 10.27 1.90
CA ILE A 64 -5.09 10.61 0.91
C ILE A 64 -3.87 11.22 1.59
N GLU A 65 -4.08 12.04 2.62
CA GLU A 65 -2.98 12.58 3.42
C GLU A 65 -2.21 11.46 4.11
N LEU A 66 -2.93 10.46 4.62
CA LEU A 66 -2.32 9.30 5.25
C LEU A 66 -1.49 8.48 4.25
N LEU A 67 -1.99 8.34 3.04
CA LEU A 67 -1.23 7.70 1.95
C LEU A 67 0.10 8.41 1.75
N GLY A 68 0.08 9.73 1.65
CA GLY A 68 1.29 10.52 1.48
C GLY A 68 2.26 10.34 2.63
N HIS A 69 1.75 10.32 3.85
CA HIS A 69 2.55 10.11 5.05
C HIS A 69 3.22 8.73 5.06
N LEU A 70 2.46 7.71 4.74
CA LEU A 70 2.97 6.34 4.71
C LEU A 70 4.05 6.16 3.65
N LYS A 71 3.85 6.77 2.48
CA LYS A 71 4.83 6.71 1.40
C LYS A 71 6.13 7.43 1.74
N LYS A 72 6.08 8.44 2.59
CA LYS A 72 7.30 9.10 3.09
C LYS A 72 8.07 8.22 4.05
N ILE A 73 7.36 7.40 4.82
CA ILE A 73 8.00 6.48 5.76
C ILE A 73 8.63 5.31 5.00
N ASP A 74 7.89 4.70 4.09
CA ASP A 74 8.36 3.57 3.29
C ASP A 74 7.63 3.56 1.96
N ASP A 75 8.30 4.02 0.92
CA ASP A 75 7.74 4.13 -0.42
C ASP A 75 7.38 2.77 -1.03
N ASP A 76 7.87 1.69 -0.47
CA ASP A 76 7.63 0.35 -1.01
C ASP A 76 6.34 -0.30 -0.52
N ILE A 77 5.71 0.25 0.52
CA ILE A 77 4.47 -0.32 1.02
C ILE A 77 3.36 -0.04 0.01
N PRO A 78 2.78 -1.08 -0.60
CA PRO A 78 1.65 -0.86 -1.51
C PRO A 78 0.42 -0.44 -0.73
N VAL A 79 -0.25 0.58 -1.22
CA VAL A 79 -1.45 1.12 -0.60
C VAL A 79 -2.62 1.00 -1.57
N ILE A 80 -3.71 0.40 -1.11
CA ILE A 80 -4.96 0.32 -1.86
C ILE A 80 -5.92 1.34 -1.25
N MET A 81 -6.36 2.30 -2.07
CA MET A 81 -7.32 3.30 -1.63
C MET A 81 -8.73 2.82 -1.91
N ILE A 82 -9.66 3.10 -1.00
CA ILE A 82 -11.07 2.73 -1.15
C ILE A 82 -11.92 3.99 -0.94
N SER A 83 -12.96 4.17 -1.75
CA SER A 83 -13.87 5.31 -1.56
C SER A 83 -15.30 4.98 -1.96
N GLY A 84 -16.24 5.46 -1.15
CA GLY A 84 -17.67 5.37 -1.47
C GLY A 84 -18.14 6.50 -2.37
N HIS A 85 -17.38 7.58 -2.44
CA HIS A 85 -17.72 8.75 -3.24
C HIS A 85 -16.59 9.12 -4.18
N ALA A 86 -16.07 8.10 -4.88
CA ALA A 86 -14.94 8.29 -5.76
C ALA A 86 -15.33 9.12 -6.98
N ASN A 87 -14.39 9.96 -7.41
CA ASN A 87 -14.45 10.60 -8.70
C ASN A 87 -13.10 10.39 -9.39
N VAL A 88 -13.05 10.73 -10.67
CA VAL A 88 -11.84 10.51 -11.47
C VAL A 88 -10.64 11.25 -10.88
N GLN A 89 -10.85 12.47 -10.41
CA GLN A 89 -9.75 13.28 -9.86
C GLN A 89 -9.17 12.67 -8.59
N MET A 90 -10.00 12.15 -7.70
CA MET A 90 -9.53 11.46 -6.49
C MET A 90 -8.67 10.26 -6.83
N ALA A 91 -9.10 9.47 -7.81
CA ALA A 91 -8.35 8.29 -8.25
C ALA A 91 -7.00 8.70 -8.83
N ILE A 92 -6.99 9.71 -9.68
CA ILE A 92 -5.76 10.22 -10.30
C ILE A 92 -4.80 10.72 -9.22
N ASP A 93 -5.29 11.53 -8.28
CA ASP A 93 -4.47 12.09 -7.22
C ASP A 93 -3.86 11.00 -6.34
N SER A 94 -4.65 9.99 -6.01
CA SER A 94 -4.16 8.85 -5.21
C SER A 94 -3.06 8.09 -5.93
N LEU A 95 -3.25 7.81 -7.21
CA LEU A 95 -2.26 7.07 -8.00
C LEU A 95 -0.98 7.90 -8.19
N LYS A 96 -1.10 9.20 -8.36
CA LYS A 96 0.06 10.10 -8.45
C LYS A 96 0.88 10.11 -7.17
N LEU A 97 0.23 9.97 -6.02
CA LEU A 97 0.91 9.91 -4.73
C LEU A 97 1.52 8.54 -4.44
N GLY A 98 1.32 7.59 -5.33
CA GLY A 98 1.93 6.28 -5.22
C GLY A 98 1.01 5.16 -4.77
N ALA A 99 -0.31 5.37 -4.77
CA ALA A 99 -1.23 4.29 -4.46
C ALA A 99 -1.07 3.16 -5.48
N PHE A 100 -1.14 1.93 -4.99
CA PHE A 100 -1.04 0.76 -5.85
C PHE A 100 -2.30 0.57 -6.68
N GLU A 101 -3.47 0.81 -6.06
CA GLU A 101 -4.75 0.63 -6.72
C GLU A 101 -5.81 1.48 -6.02
N PHE A 102 -6.92 1.72 -6.72
CA PHE A 102 -8.05 2.49 -6.19
C PHE A 102 -9.33 1.70 -6.44
N ILE A 103 -10.09 1.44 -5.38
CA ILE A 103 -11.32 0.66 -5.44
C ILE A 103 -12.51 1.53 -5.02
N GLN A 104 -13.57 1.51 -5.81
CA GLN A 104 -14.80 2.21 -5.48
C GLN A 104 -15.76 1.28 -4.75
N LYS A 105 -16.39 1.76 -3.70
CA LYS A 105 -17.46 1.06 -3.00
C LYS A 105 -18.77 1.19 -3.79
N PRO A 106 -19.62 0.19 -3.82
CA PRO A 106 -19.42 -1.15 -3.30
C PRO A 106 -18.46 -1.96 -4.17
N PHE A 107 -17.70 -2.84 -3.55
CA PHE A 107 -16.72 -3.67 -4.26
C PHE A 107 -17.06 -5.14 -4.08
N SER A 108 -16.54 -5.97 -4.99
CA SER A 108 -16.67 -7.43 -4.84
C SER A 108 -15.53 -7.96 -3.98
N SER A 109 -15.80 -9.05 -3.28
CA SER A 109 -14.76 -9.74 -2.50
C SER A 109 -13.61 -10.18 -3.40
N GLU A 110 -13.94 -10.65 -4.59
CA GLU A 110 -12.96 -11.11 -5.58
C GLU A 110 -11.99 -9.99 -5.96
N ARG A 111 -12.51 -8.80 -6.23
CA ARG A 111 -11.68 -7.65 -6.61
C ARG A 111 -10.72 -7.27 -5.47
N LEU A 112 -11.25 -7.21 -4.25
CA LEU A 112 -10.45 -6.91 -3.08
C LEU A 112 -9.34 -7.94 -2.88
N ILE A 113 -9.68 -9.21 -2.96
CA ILE A 113 -8.72 -10.30 -2.80
C ILE A 113 -7.64 -10.23 -3.87
N ASN A 114 -8.04 -10.04 -5.13
CA ASN A 114 -7.09 -10.00 -6.23
C ASN A 114 -6.12 -8.82 -6.10
N PHE A 115 -6.61 -7.65 -5.76
CA PHE A 115 -5.75 -6.47 -5.61
C PHE A 115 -4.81 -6.62 -4.41
N THR A 116 -5.31 -7.19 -3.30
CA THR A 116 -4.47 -7.39 -2.12
C THR A 116 -3.38 -8.41 -2.38
N LYS A 117 -3.71 -9.51 -3.07
CA LYS A 117 -2.71 -10.51 -3.44
C LYS A 117 -1.65 -9.93 -4.37
N ARG A 118 -2.07 -9.17 -5.38
CA ARG A 118 -1.13 -8.54 -6.30
C ARG A 118 -0.23 -7.53 -5.59
N ALA A 119 -0.79 -6.78 -4.65
CA ALA A 119 -0.01 -5.84 -3.86
C ALA A 119 1.05 -6.58 -3.03
N ALA A 120 0.67 -7.67 -2.37
CA ALA A 120 1.60 -8.45 -1.56
C ALA A 120 2.70 -9.09 -2.41
N GLU A 121 2.37 -9.57 -3.60
CA GLU A 121 3.35 -10.13 -4.53
C GLU A 121 4.30 -9.05 -5.05
N ASN A 122 3.78 -7.87 -5.30
CA ASN A 122 4.57 -6.75 -5.82
C ASN A 122 5.69 -6.35 -4.88
N ILE A 123 5.49 -6.46 -3.55
CA ILE A 123 6.55 -6.19 -2.58
C ILE A 123 7.74 -7.11 -2.82
N ASN A 124 7.48 -8.40 -2.95
CA ASN A 124 8.53 -9.40 -3.17
C ASN A 124 9.30 -9.12 -4.45
N LEU A 125 8.60 -8.82 -5.53
CA LEU A 125 9.22 -8.51 -6.81
C LEU A 125 10.12 -7.29 -6.73
N LYS A 126 9.69 -6.25 -6.05
CA LYS A 126 10.48 -5.03 -5.87
C LYS A 126 11.74 -5.30 -5.06
N LYS A 127 11.63 -6.09 -3.99
CA LYS A 127 12.79 -6.46 -3.18
C LYS A 127 13.81 -7.26 -3.97
N GLU A 128 13.34 -8.24 -4.74
CA GLU A 128 14.21 -9.04 -5.60
C GLU A 128 14.91 -8.17 -6.64
N LYS A 129 14.20 -7.28 -7.26
CA LYS A 129 14.74 -6.37 -8.26
C LYS A 129 15.84 -5.50 -7.66
N ARG A 130 15.64 -4.97 -6.48
CA ARG A 130 16.64 -4.15 -5.81
C ARG A 130 17.91 -4.92 -5.50
N VAL A 131 17.79 -6.14 -5.05
CA VAL A 131 18.95 -6.98 -4.78
C VAL A 131 19.74 -7.21 -6.06
N LEU A 132 19.07 -7.54 -7.14
CA LEU A 132 19.72 -7.75 -8.42
C LEU A 132 20.41 -6.50 -8.94
N GLU A 133 19.76 -5.37 -8.84
CA GLU A 133 20.33 -4.08 -9.24
C GLU A 133 21.57 -3.74 -8.42
N SER A 134 21.53 -3.99 -7.12
CA SER A 134 22.69 -3.77 -6.25
C SER A 134 23.87 -4.65 -6.64
N GLN A 135 23.62 -5.91 -6.96
CA GLN A 135 24.66 -6.82 -7.39
C GLN A 135 25.29 -6.39 -8.71
N LEU A 136 24.47 -5.95 -9.64
CA LEU A 136 24.97 -5.45 -10.92
C LEU A 136 25.83 -4.21 -10.73
N PHE A 137 25.42 -3.33 -9.85
CA PHE A 137 26.14 -2.10 -9.54
C PHE A 137 27.53 -2.42 -8.97
N HIS A 138 27.59 -3.37 -8.08
CA HIS A 138 28.86 -3.83 -7.50
C HIS A 138 29.79 -4.40 -8.58
N SER A 139 29.25 -5.15 -9.50
CA SER A 139 30.04 -5.70 -10.60
C SER A 139 30.67 -4.61 -11.45
N TYR A 140 29.93 -3.57 -11.75
CA TYR A 140 30.45 -2.44 -12.50
C TYR A 140 31.54 -1.70 -11.74
N ASP A 141 31.36 -1.52 -10.44
CA ASP A 141 32.36 -0.87 -9.60
C ASP A 141 33.67 -1.66 -9.61
N ILE A 142 33.59 -2.98 -9.53
CA ILE A 142 34.75 -3.84 -9.55
C ILE A 142 35.50 -3.70 -10.88
N ILE A 143 34.78 -3.61 -11.97
CA ILE A 143 35.35 -3.40 -13.29
C ILE A 143 35.98 -2.01 -13.44
N GLY A 144 35.52 -1.09 -12.63
CA GLY A 144 36.11 0.23 -12.57
C GLY A 144 35.72 1.18 -13.68
N GLN A 145 34.61 0.95 -14.24
CA GLN A 145 34.19 1.79 -15.30
C GLN A 145 33.18 2.75 -14.98
N SER A 146 33.04 3.42 -15.08
CA SER A 146 32.07 4.03 -14.89
C SER A 146 31.37 4.79 -15.88
N GLU A 147 31.82 4.48 -16.49
CA GLU A 147 31.24 5.23 -16.97
C GLU A 147 30.34 5.31 -17.58
N SER A 148 30.52 5.04 -17.57
CA SER A 148 29.84 5.19 -17.96
C SER A 148 28.87 4.87 -18.43
N ILE A 149 28.97 4.53 -18.41
CA ILE A 149 28.35 4.34 -18.76
C ILE A 149 27.40 4.35 -19.10
N GLU A 150 27.50 4.45 -18.78
CA GLU A 150 26.87 4.66 -19.12
C GLU A 150 26.22 4.66 -19.49
N LYS A 151 26.45 4.63 -19.47
CA LYS A 151 26.12 4.79 -19.91
C LYS A 151 25.68 4.86 -20.21
N ILE A 152 25.84 4.90 -20.31
CA ILE A 152 25.73 5.06 -20.66
C ILE A 152 25.33 5.20 -20.91
#